data_2879bd398a06f487293c78252a37f031
#
_entry.id   2879bd398a06f487293c78252a37f031
#
_cell.length_a   1.000
_cell.length_b   1.000
_cell.length_c   1.000
_cell.angle_alpha   90.00
_cell.angle_beta   90.00
_cell.angle_gamma   90.00
#
_symmetry.space_group_name_H-M   'P 1'
#
loop_
_entity.id
_entity.type
_entity.pdbx_description
1 polymer ?
#
loop_
_entity_poly.entity_id
_entity_poly.type
_entity_poly.pdbx_seq_one_letter_code
_entity_poly.pdbx_strand_id
1 'polypeptide(L)'
;MKPLKRILRILKTISLYALLLIYLSPFFFVLINSFKSRREIISNPFGLPDVWSLDNFVTAFQKMDFVSAFVNSLVITFFSVIGIAVFSSMTAYIFVRTDWRFNKVMFFVMVAAMLIPFQAIMIPLVQIYGGLNLLNSRWILIYMYLGFGSSFAVFLYHGFIKAIPLELEEAAMIDGCSRIQVFFRIVFPLLKPTTLTLII
;
A
#
# COMPACT_ATOMS: atom_id res chain seq x y z
N MET A 1 11.11 42.73 20.88
CA MET A 1 11.05 41.65 19.87
C MET A 1 10.31 40.37 20.30
N LYS A 2 10.21 40.03 21.59
CA LYS A 2 9.50 38.82 22.08
C LYS A 2 7.95 38.84 21.84
N PRO A 3 7.20 39.96 22.07
CA PRO A 3 5.74 39.92 21.90
C PRO A 3 5.29 39.75 20.44
N LEU A 4 5.95 40.39 19.48
CA LEU A 4 5.63 40.29 18.07
C LEU A 4 5.77 38.85 17.54
N LYS A 5 6.85 38.14 17.94
CA LYS A 5 7.04 36.73 17.58
C LYS A 5 5.96 35.82 18.17
N ARG A 6 5.44 36.15 19.37
CA ARG A 6 4.33 35.42 19.99
C ARG A 6 3.03 35.63 19.24
N ILE A 7 2.72 36.88 18.85
CA ILE A 7 1.52 37.22 18.08
C ILE A 7 1.56 36.51 16.71
N LEU A 8 2.68 36.58 15.99
CA LEU A 8 2.85 35.90 14.71
C LEU A 8 2.67 34.38 14.83
N ARG A 9 3.16 33.75 15.90
CA ARG A 9 2.95 32.32 16.16
C ARG A 9 1.47 32.00 16.38
N ILE A 10 0.76 32.81 17.16
CA ILE A 10 -0.67 32.64 17.43
C ILE A 10 -1.47 32.76 16.13
N LEU A 11 -1.21 33.82 15.34
CA LEU A 11 -1.86 34.01 14.04
C LEU A 11 -1.61 32.85 13.10
N LYS A 12 -0.36 32.35 13.02
CA LYS A 12 -0.02 31.17 12.22
C LYS A 12 -0.79 29.95 12.70
N THR A 13 -0.88 29.74 14.01
CA THR A 13 -1.61 28.60 14.58
C THR A 13 -3.12 28.69 14.28
N ILE A 14 -3.72 29.86 14.44
CA ILE A 14 -5.13 30.08 14.09
C ILE A 14 -5.37 29.85 12.60
N SER A 15 -4.53 30.37 11.74
CA SER A 15 -4.60 30.17 10.29
C SER A 15 -4.50 28.68 9.92
N LEU A 16 -3.62 27.91 10.56
CA LEU A 16 -3.51 26.46 10.33
C LEU A 16 -4.77 25.71 10.77
N TYR A 17 -5.37 26.06 11.93
CA TYR A 17 -6.63 25.45 12.34
C TYR A 17 -7.81 25.84 11.44
N ALA A 18 -7.85 27.08 10.95
CA ALA A 18 -8.87 27.51 10.00
C ALA A 18 -8.76 26.73 8.67
N LEU A 19 -7.53 26.57 8.14
CA LEU A 19 -7.27 25.74 6.97
C LEU A 19 -7.64 24.28 7.21
N LEU A 20 -7.33 23.73 8.38
CA LEU A 20 -7.71 22.37 8.74
C LEU A 20 -9.24 22.19 8.75
N LEU A 21 -9.99 23.14 9.33
CA LEU A 21 -11.45 23.07 9.36
C LEU A 21 -12.05 23.16 7.94
N ILE A 22 -11.51 24.03 7.09
CA ILE A 22 -11.91 24.12 5.68
C ILE A 22 -11.62 22.79 4.96
N TYR A 23 -10.44 22.22 5.18
CA TYR A 23 -10.06 20.94 4.58
C TYR A 23 -10.94 19.77 5.06
N LEU A 24 -11.33 19.76 6.31
CA LEU A 24 -12.19 18.73 6.89
C LEU A 24 -13.69 18.96 6.61
N SER A 25 -14.09 20.16 6.18
CA SER A 25 -15.51 20.50 5.97
C SER A 25 -16.26 19.54 5.03
N PRO A 26 -15.70 19.07 3.89
CA PRO A 26 -16.40 18.13 3.02
C PRO A 26 -16.66 16.77 3.70
N PHE A 27 -15.76 16.35 4.58
CA PHE A 27 -15.95 15.10 5.33
C PHE A 27 -17.10 15.22 6.34
N PHE A 28 -17.16 16.33 7.07
CA PHE A 28 -18.30 16.61 7.97
C PHE A 28 -19.61 16.74 7.20
N PHE A 29 -19.58 17.38 6.04
CA PHE A 29 -20.74 17.52 5.20
C PHE A 29 -21.27 16.14 4.74
N VAL A 30 -20.40 15.25 4.24
CA VAL A 30 -20.78 13.90 3.86
C VAL A 30 -21.28 13.11 5.05
N LEU A 31 -20.60 13.19 6.20
CA LEU A 31 -20.98 12.47 7.41
C LEU A 31 -22.36 12.87 7.91
N ILE A 32 -22.66 14.16 7.99
CA ILE A 32 -23.97 14.64 8.43
C ILE A 32 -25.07 14.22 7.44
N ASN A 33 -24.84 14.38 6.16
CA ASN A 33 -25.82 14.03 5.14
C ASN A 33 -26.02 12.50 4.99
N SER A 34 -25.08 11.66 5.44
CA SER A 34 -25.26 10.21 5.42
C SER A 34 -26.39 9.71 6.32
N PHE A 35 -26.80 10.50 7.32
CA PHE A 35 -27.92 10.19 8.20
C PHE A 35 -29.25 10.76 7.75
N LYS A 36 -29.29 11.52 6.65
CA LYS A 36 -30.51 12.18 6.13
C LYS A 36 -31.22 11.36 5.06
N SER A 37 -32.52 11.57 4.95
CA SER A 37 -33.27 11.09 3.80
C SER A 37 -32.85 11.83 2.52
N ARG A 38 -33.04 11.21 1.34
CA ARG A 38 -32.73 11.84 0.05
C ARG A 38 -33.45 13.18 -0.17
N ARG A 39 -34.69 13.31 0.33
CA ARG A 39 -35.47 14.55 0.24
C ARG A 39 -34.81 15.65 1.08
N GLU A 40 -34.42 15.33 2.29
CA GLU A 40 -33.80 16.26 3.23
C GLU A 40 -32.40 16.71 2.74
N ILE A 41 -31.60 15.84 2.15
CA ILE A 41 -30.32 16.21 1.52
C ILE A 41 -30.51 17.31 0.46
N ILE A 42 -31.59 17.21 -0.34
CA ILE A 42 -31.88 18.16 -1.41
C ILE A 42 -32.44 19.48 -0.83
N SER A 43 -33.33 19.41 0.16
CA SER A 43 -34.01 20.60 0.71
C SER A 43 -33.14 21.38 1.72
N ASN A 44 -32.34 20.70 2.52
CA ASN A 44 -31.51 21.31 3.55
C ASN A 44 -30.14 20.61 3.65
N PRO A 45 -29.22 20.80 2.67
CA PRO A 45 -27.95 20.08 2.64
C PRO A 45 -26.99 20.47 3.77
N PHE A 46 -27.08 21.68 4.32
CA PHE A 46 -26.15 22.21 5.34
C PHE A 46 -26.66 22.10 6.77
N GLY A 47 -27.94 21.81 6.97
CA GLY A 47 -28.52 21.65 8.30
C GLY A 47 -28.16 20.31 8.94
N LEU A 48 -28.55 20.13 10.19
CA LEU A 48 -28.51 18.85 10.88
C LEU A 48 -29.72 17.99 10.43
N PRO A 49 -29.64 16.65 10.53
CA PRO A 49 -30.77 15.77 10.25
C PRO A 49 -31.95 16.07 11.15
N ASP A 50 -33.16 16.17 10.59
CA ASP A 50 -34.40 16.25 11.37
C ASP A 50 -34.67 14.92 12.09
N VAL A 51 -34.36 13.81 11.39
CA VAL A 51 -34.41 12.46 11.95
C VAL A 51 -33.12 11.74 11.60
N TRP A 52 -32.41 11.26 12.61
CA TRP A 52 -31.21 10.50 12.44
C TRP A 52 -31.54 9.07 12.01
N SER A 53 -31.26 8.73 10.76
CA SER A 53 -31.52 7.39 10.19
C SER A 53 -30.21 6.71 9.75
N LEU A 54 -30.16 5.40 9.93
CA LEU A 54 -29.08 4.54 9.42
C LEU A 54 -29.46 3.85 8.09
N ASP A 55 -30.62 4.20 7.49
CA ASP A 55 -31.16 3.54 6.29
C ASP A 55 -30.20 3.60 5.11
N ASN A 56 -29.47 4.72 4.95
CA ASN A 56 -28.46 4.85 3.91
C ASN A 56 -27.31 3.86 4.09
N PHE A 57 -26.88 3.65 5.34
CA PHE A 57 -25.81 2.68 5.66
C PHE A 57 -26.28 1.24 5.40
N VAL A 58 -27.50 0.89 5.86
CA VAL A 58 -28.08 -0.44 5.62
C VAL A 58 -28.24 -0.70 4.11
N THR A 59 -28.76 0.30 3.39
CA THR A 59 -28.95 0.21 1.94
C THR A 59 -27.61 0.07 1.21
N ALA A 60 -26.61 0.85 1.60
CA ALA A 60 -25.27 0.77 1.02
C ALA A 60 -24.64 -0.61 1.29
N PHE A 61 -24.72 -1.08 2.55
CA PHE A 61 -24.19 -2.38 2.94
C PHE A 61 -24.78 -3.52 2.12
N GLN A 62 -26.10 -3.50 1.91
CA GLN A 62 -26.81 -4.50 1.12
C GLN A 62 -26.48 -4.39 -0.38
N LYS A 63 -26.56 -3.17 -0.95
CA LYS A 63 -26.34 -2.95 -2.40
C LYS A 63 -24.92 -3.26 -2.85
N MET A 64 -23.94 -3.02 -1.98
CA MET A 64 -22.54 -3.30 -2.29
C MET A 64 -22.16 -4.76 -2.05
N ASP A 65 -23.07 -5.58 -1.51
CA ASP A 65 -22.72 -6.89 -0.97
C ASP A 65 -21.44 -6.80 -0.13
N PHE A 66 -21.49 -5.92 0.87
CA PHE A 66 -20.30 -5.45 1.62
C PHE A 66 -19.46 -6.60 2.16
N VAL A 67 -20.10 -7.67 2.64
CA VAL A 67 -19.38 -8.82 3.21
C VAL A 67 -18.50 -9.48 2.14
N SER A 68 -19.08 -9.77 0.97
CA SER A 68 -18.33 -10.37 -0.14
C SER A 68 -17.24 -9.45 -0.65
N ALA A 69 -17.53 -8.15 -0.81
CA ALA A 69 -16.57 -7.15 -1.23
C ALA A 69 -15.39 -7.02 -0.24
N PHE A 70 -15.69 -6.98 1.06
CA PHE A 70 -14.70 -6.91 2.12
C PHE A 70 -13.82 -8.15 2.17
N VAL A 71 -14.41 -9.34 2.16
CA VAL A 71 -13.66 -10.61 2.13
C VAL A 71 -12.78 -10.71 0.88
N ASN A 72 -13.30 -10.30 -0.28
CA ASN A 72 -12.51 -10.27 -1.51
C ASN A 72 -11.29 -9.36 -1.38
N SER A 73 -11.48 -8.13 -0.90
CA SER A 73 -10.40 -7.18 -0.70
C SER A 73 -9.37 -7.70 0.31
N LEU A 74 -9.83 -8.29 1.41
CA LEU A 74 -8.96 -8.86 2.44
C LEU A 74 -8.12 -10.02 1.89
N VAL A 75 -8.74 -10.94 1.15
CA VAL A 75 -8.03 -12.08 0.53
C VAL A 75 -6.99 -11.58 -0.48
N ILE A 76 -7.38 -10.67 -1.37
CA ILE A 76 -6.47 -10.11 -2.39
C ILE A 76 -5.29 -9.41 -1.70
N THR A 77 -5.56 -8.53 -0.75
CA THR A 77 -4.51 -7.78 -0.04
C THR A 77 -3.58 -8.71 0.70
N PHE A 78 -4.13 -9.65 1.48
CA PHE A 78 -3.33 -10.58 2.30
C PHE A 78 -2.35 -11.39 1.45
N PHE A 79 -2.85 -12.05 0.40
CA PHE A 79 -1.99 -12.89 -0.44
C PHE A 79 -1.03 -12.08 -1.31
N SER A 80 -1.44 -10.91 -1.81
CA SER A 80 -0.56 -10.04 -2.57
C SER A 80 0.58 -9.50 -1.71
N VAL A 81 0.28 -8.98 -0.54
CA VAL A 81 1.28 -8.38 0.37
C VAL A 81 2.28 -9.43 0.85
N ILE A 82 1.80 -10.60 1.28
CA ILE A 82 2.70 -11.70 1.70
C ILE A 82 3.56 -12.15 0.52
N GLY A 83 2.95 -12.36 -0.64
CA GLY A 83 3.67 -12.77 -1.83
C GLY A 83 4.75 -11.74 -2.23
N ILE A 84 4.40 -10.45 -2.28
CA ILE A 84 5.35 -9.38 -2.57
C ILE A 84 6.49 -9.38 -1.52
N ALA A 85 6.17 -9.43 -0.24
CA ALA A 85 7.18 -9.39 0.82
C ALA A 85 8.16 -10.57 0.74
N VAL A 86 7.65 -11.78 0.56
CA VAL A 86 8.49 -12.99 0.52
C VAL A 86 9.32 -13.04 -0.78
N PHE A 87 8.67 -12.98 -1.94
CA PHE A 87 9.38 -13.14 -3.22
C PHE A 87 10.33 -11.99 -3.49
N SER A 88 9.95 -10.74 -3.17
CA SER A 88 10.82 -9.59 -3.41
C SER A 88 12.03 -9.57 -2.47
N SER A 89 11.87 -9.95 -1.20
CA SER A 89 13.00 -10.05 -0.26
C SER A 89 13.98 -11.14 -0.68
N MET A 90 13.49 -12.30 -1.14
CA MET A 90 14.34 -13.38 -1.67
C MET A 90 15.08 -12.94 -2.94
N THR A 91 14.38 -12.27 -3.86
CA THR A 91 14.98 -11.75 -5.10
C THR A 91 16.05 -10.70 -4.78
N ALA A 92 15.75 -9.75 -3.90
CA ALA A 92 16.71 -8.75 -3.48
C ALA A 92 17.93 -9.35 -2.77
N TYR A 93 17.72 -10.40 -1.97
CA TYR A 93 18.80 -11.13 -1.32
C TYR A 93 19.77 -11.74 -2.33
N ILE A 94 19.24 -12.43 -3.35
CA ILE A 94 20.06 -12.99 -4.44
C ILE A 94 20.79 -11.87 -5.18
N PHE A 95 20.14 -10.77 -5.50
CA PHE A 95 20.74 -9.64 -6.21
C PHE A 95 21.89 -8.98 -5.44
N VAL A 96 21.81 -8.94 -4.11
CA VAL A 96 22.85 -8.34 -3.25
C VAL A 96 23.99 -9.31 -2.99
N ARG A 97 23.70 -10.60 -2.76
CA ARG A 97 24.68 -11.59 -2.30
C ARG A 97 25.38 -12.37 -3.43
N THR A 98 24.88 -12.20 -4.66
CA THR A 98 25.47 -12.90 -5.81
C THR A 98 25.94 -11.89 -6.85
N ASP A 99 27.27 -11.82 -7.06
CA ASP A 99 27.88 -10.87 -7.99
C ASP A 99 27.80 -11.38 -9.45
N TRP A 100 26.59 -11.49 -9.96
CA TRP A 100 26.29 -11.89 -11.33
C TRP A 100 25.91 -10.66 -12.17
N ARG A 101 26.47 -10.55 -13.38
CA ARG A 101 26.09 -9.49 -14.33
C ARG A 101 24.57 -9.50 -14.60
N PHE A 102 23.99 -10.69 -14.73
CA PHE A 102 22.56 -10.87 -14.92
C PHE A 102 21.74 -10.23 -13.79
N ASN A 103 22.14 -10.44 -12.53
CA ASN A 103 21.44 -9.87 -11.36
C ASN A 103 21.46 -8.34 -11.37
N LYS A 104 22.61 -7.75 -11.75
CA LYS A 104 22.73 -6.30 -11.90
C LYS A 104 21.79 -5.76 -12.98
N VAL A 105 21.76 -6.42 -14.15
CA VAL A 105 20.88 -6.03 -15.26
C VAL A 105 19.41 -6.15 -14.82
N MET A 106 19.00 -7.28 -14.23
CA MET A 106 17.63 -7.50 -13.78
C MET A 106 17.19 -6.49 -12.71
N PHE A 107 18.08 -6.17 -11.77
CA PHE A 107 17.80 -5.11 -10.80
C PHE A 107 17.51 -3.76 -11.49
N PHE A 108 18.35 -3.35 -12.44
CA PHE A 108 18.12 -2.11 -13.20
C PHE A 108 16.85 -2.15 -14.05
N VAL A 109 16.52 -3.30 -14.65
CA VAL A 109 15.26 -3.50 -15.39
C VAL A 109 14.06 -3.32 -14.45
N MET A 110 14.09 -3.89 -13.26
CA MET A 110 13.04 -3.73 -12.26
C MET A 110 12.91 -2.27 -11.81
N VAL A 111 14.02 -1.58 -11.56
CA VAL A 111 14.01 -0.16 -11.22
C VAL A 111 13.45 0.69 -12.36
N ALA A 112 13.82 0.40 -13.60
CA ALA A 112 13.30 1.09 -14.79
C ALA A 112 11.78 0.85 -14.95
N ALA A 113 11.30 -0.36 -14.65
CA ALA A 113 9.87 -0.68 -14.71
C ALA A 113 9.02 0.17 -13.76
N MET A 114 9.58 0.63 -12.63
CA MET A 114 8.87 1.53 -11.70
C MET A 114 8.55 2.91 -12.32
N LEU A 115 9.29 3.32 -13.35
CA LEU A 115 9.08 4.61 -14.02
C LEU A 115 7.90 4.57 -14.98
N ILE A 116 7.40 3.39 -15.33
CA ILE A 116 6.27 3.22 -16.24
C ILE A 116 4.97 3.45 -15.46
N PRO A 117 4.19 4.49 -15.80
CA PRO A 117 2.94 4.75 -15.11
C PRO A 117 1.92 3.66 -15.45
N PHE A 118 1.13 3.24 -14.44
CA PHE A 118 0.08 2.23 -14.61
C PHE A 118 -0.87 2.54 -15.77
N GLN A 119 -1.20 3.82 -15.96
CA GLN A 119 -2.10 4.28 -17.02
C GLN A 119 -1.61 3.92 -18.44
N ALA A 120 -0.30 3.85 -18.64
CA ALA A 120 0.28 3.49 -19.94
C ALA A 120 0.11 1.99 -20.27
N ILE A 121 0.03 1.14 -19.26
CA ILE A 121 -0.08 -0.31 -19.42
C ILE A 121 -1.49 -0.86 -19.19
N MET A 122 -2.41 -0.06 -18.66
CA MET A 122 -3.78 -0.47 -18.33
C MET A 122 -4.53 -1.04 -19.54
N ILE A 123 -4.50 -0.37 -20.68
CA ILE A 123 -5.21 -0.80 -21.89
C ILE A 123 -4.65 -2.12 -22.43
N PRO A 124 -3.33 -2.27 -22.67
CA PRO A 124 -2.74 -3.56 -23.05
C PRO A 124 -3.04 -4.68 -22.08
N LEU A 125 -3.03 -4.43 -20.75
CA LEU A 125 -3.39 -5.41 -19.74
C LEU A 125 -4.83 -5.91 -19.91
N VAL A 126 -5.78 -4.99 -20.03
CA VAL A 126 -7.20 -5.36 -20.22
C VAL A 126 -7.39 -6.14 -21.53
N GLN A 127 -6.70 -5.78 -22.60
CA GLN A 127 -6.77 -6.48 -23.88
C GLN A 127 -6.21 -7.92 -23.76
N ILE A 128 -5.03 -8.09 -23.16
CA ILE A 128 -4.39 -9.41 -23.04
C ILE A 128 -5.20 -10.31 -22.11
N TYR A 129 -5.51 -9.86 -20.90
CA TYR A 129 -6.23 -10.68 -19.92
C TYR A 129 -7.70 -10.86 -20.29
N GLY A 130 -8.31 -9.88 -20.98
CA GLY A 130 -9.65 -10.00 -21.53
C GLY A 130 -9.73 -11.03 -22.66
N GLY A 131 -8.78 -11.02 -23.58
CA GLY A 131 -8.66 -12.02 -24.64
C GLY A 131 -8.44 -13.45 -24.12
N LEU A 132 -7.85 -13.58 -22.94
CA LEU A 132 -7.67 -14.87 -22.25
C LEU A 132 -8.82 -15.26 -21.32
N ASN A 133 -9.89 -14.45 -21.24
CA ASN A 133 -11.01 -14.62 -20.28
C ASN A 133 -10.58 -14.69 -18.81
N LEU A 134 -9.52 -13.98 -18.45
CA LEU A 134 -8.93 -13.98 -17.10
C LEU A 134 -9.35 -12.76 -16.25
N LEU A 135 -10.19 -11.86 -16.79
CA LEU A 135 -10.76 -10.74 -16.04
C LEU A 135 -11.73 -11.26 -14.96
N ASN A 136 -11.95 -10.46 -13.90
CA ASN A 136 -12.80 -10.79 -12.76
C ASN A 136 -12.35 -12.00 -11.91
N SER A 137 -11.07 -12.35 -11.97
CA SER A 137 -10.48 -13.39 -11.13
C SER A 137 -9.63 -12.78 -10.01
N ARG A 138 -9.94 -13.16 -8.75
CA ARG A 138 -9.13 -12.77 -7.58
C ARG A 138 -7.67 -13.18 -7.73
N TRP A 139 -7.44 -14.41 -8.21
CA TRP A 139 -6.09 -14.96 -8.35
C TRP A 139 -5.25 -14.24 -9.40
N ILE A 140 -5.88 -13.84 -10.50
CA ILE A 140 -5.21 -13.05 -11.53
C ILE A 140 -4.87 -11.65 -11.01
N LEU A 141 -5.76 -11.05 -10.22
CA LEU A 141 -5.49 -9.76 -9.60
C LEU A 141 -4.33 -9.83 -8.60
N ILE A 142 -4.25 -10.89 -7.79
CA ILE A 142 -3.11 -11.15 -6.90
C ILE A 142 -1.82 -11.27 -7.71
N TYR A 143 -1.85 -12.04 -8.82
CA TYR A 143 -0.70 -12.18 -9.70
C TYR A 143 -0.25 -10.84 -10.30
N MET A 144 -1.20 -10.01 -10.76
CA MET A 144 -0.90 -8.68 -11.27
C MET A 144 -0.25 -7.79 -10.18
N TYR A 145 -0.77 -7.81 -8.96
CA TYR A 145 -0.19 -7.05 -7.86
C TYR A 145 1.22 -7.52 -7.51
N LEU A 146 1.51 -8.82 -7.58
CA LEU A 146 2.88 -9.34 -7.46
C LEU A 146 3.80 -8.71 -8.50
N GLY A 147 3.35 -8.61 -9.76
CA GLY A 147 4.12 -7.96 -10.83
C GLY A 147 4.40 -6.49 -10.53
N PHE A 148 3.37 -5.72 -10.22
CA PHE A 148 3.50 -4.27 -9.98
C PHE A 148 4.26 -3.92 -8.70
N GLY A 149 3.98 -4.65 -7.61
CA GLY A 149 4.57 -4.37 -6.30
C GLY A 149 6.02 -4.83 -6.16
N SER A 150 6.41 -5.87 -6.91
CA SER A 150 7.73 -6.50 -6.74
C SER A 150 8.89 -5.57 -7.07
N SER A 151 8.78 -4.73 -8.09
CA SER A 151 9.87 -3.82 -8.49
C SER A 151 10.23 -2.86 -7.36
N PHE A 152 9.24 -2.19 -6.78
CA PHE A 152 9.45 -1.29 -5.65
C PHE A 152 9.95 -2.03 -4.41
N ALA A 153 9.36 -3.18 -4.10
CA ALA A 153 9.73 -3.99 -2.95
C ALA A 153 11.18 -4.50 -3.06
N VAL A 154 11.59 -4.99 -4.24
CA VAL A 154 12.98 -5.42 -4.49
C VAL A 154 13.94 -4.25 -4.34
N PHE A 155 13.61 -3.08 -4.86
CA PHE A 155 14.42 -1.88 -4.69
C PHE A 155 14.61 -1.53 -3.21
N LEU A 156 13.54 -1.54 -2.44
CA LEU A 156 13.56 -1.24 -1.01
C LEU A 156 14.40 -2.27 -0.23
N TYR A 157 14.11 -3.56 -0.42
CA TYR A 157 14.86 -4.64 0.25
C TYR A 157 16.32 -4.67 -0.16
N HIS A 158 16.65 -4.41 -1.41
CA HIS A 158 18.02 -4.38 -1.90
C HIS A 158 18.87 -3.34 -1.13
N GLY A 159 18.32 -2.15 -0.88
CA GLY A 159 19.00 -1.13 -0.09
C GLY A 159 19.28 -1.58 1.34
N PHE A 160 18.30 -2.20 1.99
CA PHE A 160 18.43 -2.65 3.38
C PHE A 160 19.32 -3.89 3.53
N ILE A 161 19.24 -4.85 2.63
CA ILE A 161 20.09 -6.06 2.67
C ILE A 161 21.56 -5.70 2.52
N LYS A 162 21.89 -4.68 1.73
CA LYS A 162 23.27 -4.18 1.62
C LYS A 162 23.86 -3.67 2.94
N ALA A 163 23.00 -3.19 3.85
CA ALA A 163 23.43 -2.70 5.15
C ALA A 163 23.60 -3.83 6.19
N ILE A 164 23.14 -5.04 5.91
CA ILE A 164 23.33 -6.20 6.79
C ILE A 164 24.75 -6.72 6.62
N PRO A 165 25.55 -6.78 7.71
CA PRO A 165 26.91 -7.32 7.68
C PRO A 165 26.93 -8.78 7.19
N LEU A 166 27.83 -9.10 6.27
CA LEU A 166 27.94 -10.45 5.70
C LEU A 166 28.42 -11.47 6.75
N GLU A 167 29.17 -11.01 7.72
CA GLU A 167 29.74 -11.82 8.81
C GLU A 167 28.68 -12.56 9.62
N LEU A 168 27.47 -12.00 9.74
CA LEU A 168 26.34 -12.68 10.42
C LEU A 168 25.88 -13.91 9.63
N GLU A 169 25.91 -13.84 8.31
CA GLU A 169 25.52 -14.95 7.44
C GLU A 169 26.62 -16.01 7.38
N GLU A 170 27.89 -15.58 7.34
CA GLU A 170 29.04 -16.47 7.34
C GLU A 170 29.14 -17.26 8.66
N ALA A 171 28.95 -16.59 9.81
CA ALA A 171 28.91 -17.26 11.09
C ALA A 171 27.84 -18.35 11.15
N ALA A 172 26.63 -18.05 10.66
CA ALA A 172 25.56 -19.05 10.63
C ALA A 172 25.84 -20.21 9.66
N MET A 173 26.54 -19.96 8.57
CA MET A 173 26.96 -21.03 7.65
C MET A 173 28.04 -21.93 8.29
N ILE A 174 28.94 -21.37 9.09
CA ILE A 174 29.91 -22.13 9.88
C ILE A 174 29.20 -23.01 10.92
N ASP A 175 28.10 -22.50 11.52
CA ASP A 175 27.25 -23.25 12.44
C ASP A 175 26.37 -24.31 11.73
N GLY A 176 26.57 -24.52 10.42
CA GLY A 176 25.88 -25.55 9.64
C GLY A 176 24.56 -25.17 9.01
N CYS A 177 24.17 -23.88 9.03
CA CYS A 177 22.97 -23.43 8.34
C CYS A 177 23.15 -23.44 6.82
N SER A 178 22.16 -23.95 6.09
CA SER A 178 22.08 -23.76 4.64
C SER A 178 21.75 -22.30 4.29
N ARG A 179 22.03 -21.86 3.06
CA ARG A 179 21.72 -20.49 2.59
C ARG A 179 20.25 -20.12 2.75
N ILE A 180 19.34 -21.07 2.55
CA ILE A 180 17.90 -20.85 2.75
C ILE A 180 17.60 -20.62 4.23
N GLN A 181 18.24 -21.40 5.12
CA GLN A 181 18.08 -21.22 6.56
C GLN A 181 18.66 -19.89 7.04
N VAL A 182 19.81 -19.48 6.51
CA VAL A 182 20.39 -18.17 6.79
C VAL A 182 19.43 -17.06 6.38
N PHE A 183 18.84 -17.15 5.18
CA PHE A 183 17.87 -16.16 4.73
C PHE A 183 16.67 -16.07 5.70
N PHE A 184 15.97 -17.18 5.97
CA PHE A 184 14.74 -17.13 6.77
C PHE A 184 14.98 -16.93 8.27
N ARG A 185 16.11 -17.39 8.82
CA ARG A 185 16.38 -17.29 10.27
C ARG A 185 17.14 -16.05 10.69
N ILE A 186 17.91 -15.44 9.77
CA ILE A 186 18.77 -14.29 10.09
C ILE A 186 18.37 -13.07 9.27
N VAL A 187 18.46 -13.14 7.94
CA VAL A 187 18.28 -11.98 7.08
C VAL A 187 16.84 -11.50 7.09
N PHE A 188 15.86 -12.35 6.85
CA PHE A 188 14.45 -11.98 6.77
C PHE A 188 13.89 -11.36 8.08
N PRO A 189 14.22 -11.89 9.28
CA PRO A 189 13.87 -11.21 10.54
C PRO A 189 14.49 -9.83 10.70
N LEU A 190 15.73 -9.61 10.25
CA LEU A 190 16.37 -8.30 10.26
C LEU A 190 15.70 -7.30 9.31
N LEU A 191 15.03 -7.78 8.27
CA LEU A 191 14.24 -6.96 7.35
C LEU A 191 12.86 -6.57 7.89
N LYS A 192 12.49 -6.98 9.11
CA LYS A 192 11.17 -6.69 9.70
C LYS A 192 10.77 -5.21 9.63
N PRO A 193 11.63 -4.22 9.94
CA PRO A 193 11.27 -2.82 9.82
C PRO A 193 10.91 -2.43 8.38
N THR A 194 11.71 -2.88 7.42
CA THR A 194 11.48 -2.64 5.98
C THR A 194 10.20 -3.31 5.51
N THR A 195 9.97 -4.55 5.94
CA THR A 195 8.74 -5.30 5.62
C THR A 195 7.51 -4.59 6.17
N LEU A 196 7.56 -4.07 7.39
CA LEU A 196 6.45 -3.29 7.96
C LEU A 196 6.19 -2.01 7.14
N THR A 197 7.24 -1.32 6.71
CA THR A 197 7.10 -0.14 5.83
C THR A 197 6.47 -0.49 4.48
N LEU A 198 6.74 -1.68 3.96
CA LEU A 198 6.17 -2.15 2.70
C LEU A 198 4.69 -2.55 2.82
N ILE A 199 4.28 -3.07 3.99
CA ILE A 199 2.92 -3.53 4.28
C ILE A 199 1.94 -2.36 4.50
N ILE A 200 2.43 -1.25 5.04
CA ILE A 200 1.63 -0.03 5.32
C ILE A 200 1.46 0.82 4.06
#